data_e76e794b9cdf3cd666083fd4653a68b4
#
_entry.id   e76e794b9cdf3cd666083fd4653a68b4
#
_cell.length_a   1.000
_cell.length_b   1.000
_cell.length_c   1.000
_cell.angle_alpha   90.00
_cell.angle_beta   90.00
_cell.angle_gamma   90.00
#
_symmetry.space_group_name_H-M   'P 1'
#
loop_
_entity.id
_entity.type
_entity.pdbx_description
1 polymer ?
#
loop_
_entity_poly.entity_id
_entity_poly.type
_entity_poly.pdbx_seq_one_letter_code
_entity_poly.pdbx_strand_id
1 'polypeptide(L)'
;HVDGTLRPEDMAHVVSFNEKPGKEPGTGTFEPVYSTEAAKKILQPQLAETEVEFRNAGFNFKGRDIEVIPHQDGVEIEWDKTLGDLGKKVLDVKHREHKVFYEDKKAEYTTEEAEKAHFDDVVSSFTTHGFSASSGVNIRRVAEMVDGAIVLPGETFSLNGHTGPRGKEQGFVESGIIIDGQAGEAVGGGISQFATTLYNASYFAGMEDVAHTPHSYYISRYPAGREATVFEGAIDLQFKNPFDTPVLIEAS
;
A
#
# COMPACT_ATOMS: atom_id res chain seq x y z
N HIS A 1 -9.98 -25.53 15.98
CA HIS A 1 -8.66 -25.39 16.56
C HIS A 1 -7.65 -25.49 15.42
N VAL A 2 -6.81 -24.50 15.25
CA VAL A 2 -5.81 -24.44 14.21
C VAL A 2 -4.44 -24.50 14.87
N ASP A 3 -3.60 -25.40 14.42
CA ASP A 3 -2.28 -25.64 14.98
C ASP A 3 -1.19 -25.37 13.94
N GLY A 4 -0.17 -24.61 14.32
CA GLY A 4 1.07 -24.47 13.56
C GLY A 4 2.12 -25.45 14.07
N THR A 5 2.80 -26.16 13.18
CA THR A 5 3.77 -27.18 13.52
C THR A 5 5.14 -26.89 12.93
N LEU A 6 6.17 -26.88 13.77
CA LEU A 6 7.57 -26.98 13.34
C LEU A 6 7.99 -28.47 13.39
N ARG A 7 8.27 -29.03 12.23
CA ARG A 7 8.66 -30.43 12.10
C ARG A 7 10.17 -30.62 12.28
N PRO A 8 10.67 -31.84 12.53
CA PRO A 8 12.10 -32.08 12.61
C PRO A 8 12.91 -31.63 11.38
N GLU A 9 12.34 -31.77 10.18
CA GLU A 9 12.96 -31.31 8.94
C GLU A 9 13.08 -29.78 8.86
N ASP A 10 12.19 -29.04 9.48
CA ASP A 10 12.21 -27.58 9.51
C ASP A 10 13.37 -27.05 10.36
N MET A 11 13.89 -27.86 11.27
CA MET A 11 14.97 -27.48 12.18
C MET A 11 16.27 -27.12 11.43
N ALA A 12 16.50 -27.68 10.24
CA ALA A 12 17.63 -27.32 9.39
C ALA A 12 17.62 -25.83 8.97
N HIS A 13 16.45 -25.21 8.96
CA HIS A 13 16.26 -23.79 8.63
C HIS A 13 16.17 -22.89 9.87
N VAL A 14 15.72 -23.45 10.98
CA VAL A 14 15.45 -22.73 12.23
C VAL A 14 16.68 -22.67 13.14
N VAL A 15 17.56 -23.68 13.08
CA VAL A 15 18.71 -23.82 13.98
C VAL A 15 20.01 -23.66 13.20
N SER A 16 20.88 -22.80 13.69
CA SER A 16 22.27 -22.68 13.25
C SER A 16 23.21 -22.88 14.45
N PHE A 17 24.49 -23.04 14.20
CA PHE A 17 25.47 -23.24 15.25
C PHE A 17 26.58 -22.21 15.16
N ASN A 18 26.84 -21.51 16.25
CA ASN A 18 27.97 -20.63 16.38
C ASN A 18 29.11 -21.33 17.10
N GLU A 19 30.32 -21.28 16.57
CA GLU A 19 31.51 -21.78 17.22
C GLU A 19 31.92 -20.83 18.34
N LYS A 20 32.11 -21.39 19.55
CA LYS A 20 32.80 -20.73 20.65
C LYS A 20 34.23 -21.26 20.74
N PRO A 21 35.25 -20.44 20.42
CA PRO A 21 36.63 -20.85 20.54
C PRO A 21 36.97 -21.28 21.99
N GLY A 22 37.57 -22.42 22.13
CA GLY A 22 38.11 -22.85 23.43
C GLY A 22 39.46 -22.12 23.75
N LYS A 23 39.89 -22.28 25.03
CA LYS A 23 41.18 -21.69 25.46
C LYS A 23 42.39 -22.40 24.85
N GLU A 24 42.22 -23.62 24.38
CA GLU A 24 43.26 -24.41 23.73
C GLU A 24 42.84 -24.82 22.31
N PRO A 25 43.76 -25.03 21.36
CA PRO A 25 43.42 -25.52 20.03
C PRO A 25 42.60 -26.81 20.07
N GLY A 26 41.46 -26.86 19.40
CA GLY A 26 40.60 -28.02 19.31
C GLY A 26 39.61 -28.20 20.50
N THR A 27 39.50 -27.24 21.42
CA THR A 27 38.60 -27.30 22.59
C THR A 27 37.36 -26.40 22.40
N GLY A 28 37.09 -25.91 21.18
CA GLY A 28 35.90 -25.14 20.87
C GLY A 28 34.59 -25.92 21.07
N THR A 29 33.51 -25.22 21.41
CA THR A 29 32.16 -25.74 21.50
C THR A 29 31.24 -25.07 20.53
N PHE A 30 30.17 -25.75 20.11
CA PHE A 30 29.14 -25.17 19.27
C PHE A 30 27.91 -24.83 20.11
N GLU A 31 27.42 -23.62 19.98
CA GLU A 31 26.15 -23.19 20.59
C GLU A 31 25.06 -23.08 19.55
N PRO A 32 23.88 -23.69 19.77
CA PRO A 32 22.75 -23.55 18.89
C PRO A 32 22.19 -22.12 18.96
N VAL A 33 21.90 -21.54 17.80
CA VAL A 33 21.19 -20.27 17.63
C VAL A 33 19.91 -20.54 16.91
N TYR A 34 18.81 -20.06 17.46
CA TYR A 34 17.46 -20.30 16.93
C TYR A 34 16.93 -19.05 16.25
N SER A 35 16.54 -19.18 14.96
CA SER A 35 15.99 -18.09 14.17
C SER A 35 14.48 -18.04 14.35
N THR A 36 13.99 -17.03 15.08
CA THR A 36 12.55 -16.74 15.19
C THR A 36 11.95 -16.34 13.86
N GLU A 37 12.71 -15.64 13.03
CA GLU A 37 12.30 -15.23 11.67
C GLU A 37 12.06 -16.45 10.75
N ALA A 38 12.95 -17.45 10.80
CA ALA A 38 12.77 -18.69 10.03
C ALA A 38 11.58 -19.50 10.57
N ALA A 39 11.40 -19.59 11.88
CA ALA A 39 10.26 -20.25 12.49
C ALA A 39 8.94 -19.54 12.11
N LYS A 40 8.92 -18.19 12.12
CA LYS A 40 7.77 -17.39 11.69
C LYS A 40 7.40 -17.69 10.25
N LYS A 41 8.35 -17.69 9.31
CA LYS A 41 8.10 -18.00 7.90
C LYS A 41 7.46 -19.37 7.67
N ILE A 42 7.76 -20.34 8.51
CA ILE A 42 7.18 -21.70 8.43
C ILE A 42 5.79 -21.76 9.05
N LEU A 43 5.58 -21.06 10.19
CA LEU A 43 4.33 -21.13 10.95
C LEU A 43 3.26 -20.17 10.41
N GLN A 44 3.65 -19.01 9.89
CA GLN A 44 2.72 -17.98 9.43
C GLN A 44 1.69 -18.49 8.40
N PRO A 45 2.06 -19.22 7.33
CA PRO A 45 1.06 -19.75 6.40
C PRO A 45 0.14 -20.81 7.01
N GLN A 46 0.59 -21.52 8.06
CA GLN A 46 -0.22 -22.53 8.76
C GLN A 46 -1.24 -21.90 9.71
N LEU A 47 -0.95 -20.70 10.22
CA LEU A 47 -1.77 -19.99 11.18
C LEU A 47 -2.52 -18.80 10.57
N ALA A 48 -2.36 -18.55 9.27
CA ALA A 48 -2.91 -17.37 8.60
C ALA A 48 -4.44 -17.22 8.78
N GLU A 49 -5.19 -18.32 8.79
CA GLU A 49 -6.63 -18.29 8.98
C GLU A 49 -7.07 -17.93 10.43
N THR A 50 -6.12 -17.84 11.37
CA THR A 50 -6.38 -17.39 12.75
C THR A 50 -6.22 -15.88 12.91
N GLU A 51 -5.66 -15.22 11.92
CA GLU A 51 -5.51 -13.77 11.87
C GLU A 51 -6.70 -13.14 11.13
N VAL A 52 -7.08 -11.97 11.55
CA VAL A 52 -8.11 -11.15 10.90
C VAL A 52 -7.50 -9.82 10.57
N GLU A 53 -7.42 -9.49 9.29
CA GLU A 53 -6.93 -8.19 8.85
C GLU A 53 -7.94 -7.10 9.25
N PHE A 54 -7.44 -6.00 9.84
CA PHE A 54 -8.30 -4.87 10.13
C PHE A 54 -8.70 -4.16 8.82
N ARG A 55 -9.85 -3.52 8.83
CA ARG A 55 -10.34 -2.72 7.73
C ARG A 55 -10.93 -1.42 8.26
N ASN A 56 -10.45 -0.31 7.76
CA ASN A 56 -11.02 1.00 8.04
C ASN A 56 -12.47 1.10 7.54
N ALA A 57 -13.25 1.96 8.17
CA ALA A 57 -14.54 2.35 7.65
C ALA A 57 -14.37 2.99 6.26
N GLY A 58 -15.35 2.80 5.41
CA GLY A 58 -15.35 3.31 4.05
C GLY A 58 -16.72 3.89 3.68
N PHE A 59 -16.86 4.25 2.42
CA PHE A 59 -18.07 4.86 1.92
C PHE A 59 -18.47 4.20 0.60
N ASN A 60 -19.78 4.08 0.39
CA ASN A 60 -20.37 3.65 -0.87
C ASN A 60 -21.32 4.74 -1.34
N PHE A 61 -21.08 5.28 -2.55
CA PHE A 61 -21.91 6.33 -3.13
C PHE A 61 -22.98 5.71 -4.02
N LYS A 62 -24.25 6.02 -3.71
CA LYS A 62 -25.43 5.67 -4.52
C LYS A 62 -26.08 6.96 -5.01
N GLY A 63 -25.51 7.53 -6.07
CA GLY A 63 -25.89 8.88 -6.51
C GLY A 63 -25.45 9.93 -5.49
N ARG A 64 -26.40 10.60 -4.85
CA ARG A 64 -26.15 11.58 -3.77
C ARG A 64 -26.17 10.97 -2.37
N ASP A 65 -26.62 9.73 -2.24
CA ASP A 65 -26.69 9.06 -0.95
C ASP A 65 -25.34 8.42 -0.62
N ILE A 66 -24.87 8.64 0.60
CA ILE A 66 -23.63 8.11 1.13
C ILE A 66 -23.97 7.03 2.14
N GLU A 67 -23.52 5.83 1.89
CA GLU A 67 -23.65 4.70 2.79
C GLU A 67 -22.30 4.42 3.43
N VAL A 68 -22.22 4.46 4.75
CA VAL A 68 -21.01 4.11 5.48
C VAL A 68 -20.83 2.59 5.48
N ILE A 69 -19.65 2.14 5.05
CA ILE A 69 -19.23 0.75 5.18
C ILE A 69 -18.53 0.63 6.54
N PRO A 70 -19.03 -0.21 7.47
CA PRO A 70 -18.44 -0.32 8.80
C PRO A 70 -17.00 -0.79 8.79
N HIS A 71 -16.21 -0.28 9.74
CA HIS A 71 -14.87 -0.78 10.00
C HIS A 71 -14.91 -2.20 10.57
N GLN A 72 -13.78 -2.86 10.54
CA GLN A 72 -13.55 -4.16 11.18
C GLN A 72 -12.21 -4.10 11.90
N ASP A 73 -12.23 -4.37 13.19
CA ASP A 73 -10.99 -4.60 13.94
C ASP A 73 -10.36 -5.91 13.52
N GLY A 74 -9.04 -5.96 13.55
CA GLY A 74 -8.23 -7.13 13.25
C GLY A 74 -7.73 -7.84 14.48
N VAL A 75 -7.13 -9.00 14.24
CA VAL A 75 -6.40 -9.81 15.24
C VAL A 75 -5.14 -10.33 14.56
N GLU A 76 -4.00 -10.04 15.12
CA GLU A 76 -2.70 -10.47 14.61
C GLU A 76 -1.96 -11.34 15.61
N ILE A 77 -1.07 -12.21 15.13
CA ILE A 77 -0.22 -13.02 16.00
C ILE A 77 0.91 -12.15 16.54
N GLU A 78 1.03 -12.11 17.86
CA GLU A 78 2.14 -11.49 18.59
C GLU A 78 3.39 -12.38 18.49
N TRP A 79 4.09 -12.31 17.33
CA TRP A 79 5.17 -13.24 17.00
C TRP A 79 6.32 -13.24 17.99
N ASP A 80 6.72 -12.07 18.50
CA ASP A 80 7.81 -11.95 19.47
C ASP A 80 7.49 -12.68 20.78
N LYS A 81 6.23 -12.64 21.20
CA LYS A 81 5.77 -13.33 22.39
C LYS A 81 5.50 -14.81 22.13
N THR A 82 4.95 -15.13 20.97
CA THR A 82 4.68 -16.51 20.55
C THR A 82 5.96 -17.31 20.39
N LEU A 83 7.00 -16.73 19.76
CA LEU A 83 8.30 -17.36 19.54
C LEU A 83 9.34 -17.01 20.60
N GLY A 84 9.01 -16.20 21.59
CA GLY A 84 9.90 -15.89 22.69
C GLY A 84 10.43 -17.18 23.34
N ASP A 85 11.74 -17.19 23.67
CA ASP A 85 12.42 -18.37 24.20
C ASP A 85 12.33 -19.63 23.30
N LEU A 86 12.31 -19.44 21.95
CA LEU A 86 12.18 -20.54 20.98
C LEU A 86 13.16 -21.68 21.24
N GLY A 87 14.39 -21.38 21.59
CA GLY A 87 15.41 -22.39 21.94
C GLY A 87 14.98 -23.29 23.12
N LYS A 88 14.39 -22.71 24.16
CA LYS A 88 13.87 -23.49 25.30
C LYS A 88 12.68 -24.34 24.90
N LYS A 89 11.77 -23.79 24.11
CA LYS A 89 10.57 -24.48 23.61
C LYS A 89 10.92 -25.67 22.72
N VAL A 90 11.88 -25.52 21.84
CA VAL A 90 12.34 -26.61 20.93
C VAL A 90 13.02 -27.72 21.71
N LEU A 91 13.74 -27.39 22.78
CA LEU A 91 14.44 -28.40 23.63
C LEU A 91 13.56 -29.06 24.65
N ASP A 92 12.36 -28.56 24.95
CA ASP A 92 11.42 -29.17 25.89
C ASP A 92 10.70 -30.34 25.22
N VAL A 93 11.27 -31.53 25.37
CA VAL A 93 10.71 -32.79 24.83
C VAL A 93 9.44 -33.26 25.53
N LYS A 94 9.10 -32.68 26.70
CA LYS A 94 7.92 -33.06 27.49
C LYS A 94 6.70 -32.20 27.17
N HIS A 95 6.92 -30.91 26.83
CA HIS A 95 5.86 -29.95 26.54
C HIS A 95 6.09 -29.39 25.16
N ARG A 96 5.53 -30.03 24.14
CA ARG A 96 5.70 -29.67 22.74
C ARG A 96 4.62 -28.71 22.21
N GLU A 97 3.60 -28.48 23.01
CA GLU A 97 2.52 -27.56 22.68
C GLU A 97 2.74 -26.24 23.40
N HIS A 98 2.73 -25.15 22.63
CA HIS A 98 2.91 -23.80 23.15
C HIS A 98 1.76 -22.93 22.66
N LYS A 99 1.34 -21.98 23.49
CA LYS A 99 0.30 -21.02 23.13
C LYS A 99 0.78 -20.08 22.06
N VAL A 100 -0.09 -19.82 21.09
CA VAL A 100 -0.02 -18.67 20.20
C VAL A 100 -0.64 -17.47 20.90
N PHE A 101 0.05 -16.35 20.92
CA PHE A 101 -0.44 -15.10 21.50
C PHE A 101 -0.95 -14.21 20.40
N TYR A 102 -2.05 -13.51 20.65
CA TYR A 102 -2.69 -12.61 19.71
C TYR A 102 -2.81 -11.21 20.31
N GLU A 103 -2.77 -10.21 19.46
CA GLU A 103 -3.08 -8.82 19.79
C GLU A 103 -4.21 -8.29 18.91
N ASP A 104 -5.05 -7.44 19.51
CA ASP A 104 -6.10 -6.75 18.77
C ASP A 104 -5.48 -5.61 17.93
N LYS A 105 -5.80 -5.59 16.65
CA LYS A 105 -5.42 -4.52 15.73
C LYS A 105 -6.62 -3.65 15.45
N LYS A 106 -6.66 -2.46 16.03
CA LYS A 106 -7.76 -1.55 15.82
C LYS A 106 -7.73 -0.93 14.44
N ALA A 107 -8.91 -0.73 13.84
CA ALA A 107 -9.05 0.08 12.66
C ALA A 107 -8.59 1.52 12.96
N GLU A 108 -7.90 2.13 12.00
CA GLU A 108 -7.38 3.49 12.13
C GLU A 108 -8.44 4.57 11.86
N TYR A 109 -9.50 4.19 11.12
CA TYR A 109 -10.66 5.03 10.85
C TYR A 109 -11.94 4.24 11.13
N THR A 110 -12.68 4.69 12.12
CA THR A 110 -13.82 3.96 12.68
C THR A 110 -15.13 4.28 11.98
N THR A 111 -16.14 3.45 12.18
CA THR A 111 -17.52 3.72 11.70
C THR A 111 -18.08 5.01 12.29
N GLU A 112 -17.81 5.28 13.57
CA GLU A 112 -18.28 6.49 14.23
C GLU A 112 -17.66 7.77 13.65
N GLU A 113 -16.43 7.71 13.19
CA GLU A 113 -15.75 8.82 12.49
C GLU A 113 -16.34 8.99 11.09
N ALA A 114 -16.57 7.87 10.38
CA ALA A 114 -17.17 7.89 9.05
C ALA A 114 -18.60 8.44 9.05
N GLU A 115 -19.41 8.13 10.05
CA GLU A 115 -20.77 8.65 10.20
C GLU A 115 -20.84 10.17 10.40
N LYS A 116 -19.73 10.78 10.82
CA LYS A 116 -19.60 12.25 10.99
C LYS A 116 -19.06 12.94 9.74
N ALA A 117 -18.61 12.18 8.75
CA ALA A 117 -18.03 12.75 7.54
C ALA A 117 -19.11 13.38 6.66
N HIS A 118 -18.80 14.54 6.10
CA HIS A 118 -19.62 15.29 5.16
C HIS A 118 -18.80 15.62 3.90
N PHE A 119 -19.43 15.52 2.73
CA PHE A 119 -18.80 15.82 1.43
C PHE A 119 -19.61 16.91 0.70
N ASP A 120 -19.91 17.99 1.42
CA ASP A 120 -20.83 19.05 0.95
C ASP A 120 -20.12 20.16 0.19
N ASP A 121 -18.80 20.34 0.44
CA ASP A 121 -18.03 21.47 -0.07
C ASP A 121 -16.95 21.03 -1.06
N VAL A 122 -16.87 21.72 -2.19
CA VAL A 122 -15.74 21.59 -3.12
C VAL A 122 -14.59 22.44 -2.64
N VAL A 123 -13.57 21.81 -2.04
CA VAL A 123 -12.39 22.50 -1.49
C VAL A 123 -11.40 22.95 -2.56
N SER A 124 -11.37 22.28 -3.70
CA SER A 124 -10.55 22.65 -4.87
C SER A 124 -11.08 21.99 -6.14
N SER A 125 -10.82 22.63 -7.27
CA SER A 125 -11.02 22.04 -8.58
C SER A 125 -9.94 22.51 -9.55
N PHE A 126 -9.55 21.66 -10.50
CA PHE A 126 -8.60 22.01 -11.53
C PHE A 126 -8.92 21.30 -12.84
N THR A 127 -8.72 21.99 -13.96
CA THR A 127 -9.03 21.49 -15.30
C THR A 127 -7.87 21.75 -16.24
N THR A 128 -7.52 20.79 -17.08
CA THR A 128 -6.53 20.94 -18.15
C THR A 128 -7.13 20.58 -19.51
N HIS A 129 -6.54 21.11 -20.56
CA HIS A 129 -7.01 20.98 -21.95
C HIS A 129 -5.84 20.69 -22.90
N GLY A 130 -6.14 20.46 -24.19
CA GLY A 130 -5.14 20.41 -25.25
C GLY A 130 -4.42 19.07 -25.40
N PHE A 131 -5.10 17.97 -25.18
CA PHE A 131 -4.60 16.61 -25.41
C PHE A 131 -5.02 16.07 -26.79
N SER A 132 -4.27 15.08 -27.31
CA SER A 132 -4.63 14.36 -28.53
C SER A 132 -5.83 13.43 -28.30
N ALA A 133 -6.47 13.00 -29.38
CA ALA A 133 -7.62 12.08 -29.27
C ALA A 133 -7.24 10.76 -28.58
N SER A 134 -6.08 10.18 -28.88
CA SER A 134 -5.59 8.94 -28.25
C SER A 134 -5.25 9.15 -26.78
N SER A 135 -4.58 10.25 -26.43
CA SER A 135 -4.36 10.62 -25.02
C SER A 135 -5.68 10.80 -24.26
N GLY A 136 -6.69 11.39 -24.92
CA GLY A 136 -8.02 11.59 -24.34
C GLY A 136 -8.72 10.28 -23.94
N VAL A 137 -8.51 9.19 -24.69
CA VAL A 137 -9.02 7.87 -24.30
C VAL A 137 -8.40 7.43 -22.96
N ASN A 138 -7.08 7.51 -22.86
CA ASN A 138 -6.35 7.10 -21.65
C ASN A 138 -6.65 7.99 -20.45
N ILE A 139 -6.74 9.32 -20.66
CA ILE A 139 -7.09 10.30 -19.62
C ILE A 139 -8.48 10.02 -19.05
N ARG A 140 -9.46 9.81 -19.92
CA ARG A 140 -10.83 9.46 -19.49
C ARG A 140 -10.86 8.16 -18.72
N ARG A 141 -10.11 7.15 -19.19
CA ARG A 141 -10.05 5.87 -18.50
C ARG A 141 -9.48 5.99 -17.06
N VAL A 142 -8.41 6.76 -16.88
CA VAL A 142 -7.87 7.03 -15.54
C VAL A 142 -8.84 7.87 -14.71
N ALA A 143 -9.50 8.86 -15.30
CA ALA A 143 -10.53 9.64 -14.60
C ALA A 143 -11.65 8.73 -14.07
N GLU A 144 -12.19 7.82 -14.90
CA GLU A 144 -13.18 6.83 -14.49
C GLU A 144 -12.71 5.92 -13.34
N MET A 145 -11.43 5.59 -13.29
CA MET A 145 -10.86 4.75 -12.22
C MET A 145 -10.68 5.52 -10.91
N VAL A 146 -10.41 6.81 -10.98
CA VAL A 146 -10.14 7.68 -9.82
C VAL A 146 -11.42 8.34 -9.29
N ASP A 147 -12.42 8.50 -10.14
CA ASP A 147 -13.71 9.09 -9.75
C ASP A 147 -14.36 8.31 -8.60
N GLY A 148 -14.73 9.03 -7.55
CA GLY A 148 -15.27 8.43 -6.33
C GLY A 148 -14.23 7.92 -5.33
N ALA A 149 -12.93 8.07 -5.62
CA ALA A 149 -11.88 7.69 -4.68
C ALA A 149 -11.92 8.57 -3.42
N ILE A 150 -11.73 7.94 -2.27
CA ILE A 150 -11.69 8.62 -0.97
C ILE A 150 -10.30 8.49 -0.39
N VAL A 151 -9.77 9.59 0.11
CA VAL A 151 -8.52 9.64 0.85
C VAL A 151 -8.86 9.91 2.31
N LEU A 152 -8.72 8.89 3.15
CA LEU A 152 -9.01 8.96 4.58
C LEU A 152 -8.03 9.88 5.32
N PRO A 153 -8.38 10.37 6.53
CA PRO A 153 -7.46 11.10 7.38
C PRO A 153 -6.12 10.36 7.55
N GLY A 154 -5.02 11.05 7.30
CA GLY A 154 -3.67 10.48 7.40
C GLY A 154 -3.26 9.54 6.26
N GLU A 155 -4.17 9.16 5.36
CA GLU A 155 -3.90 8.26 4.25
C GLU A 155 -3.10 8.97 3.14
N THR A 156 -2.22 8.21 2.49
CA THR A 156 -1.52 8.63 1.28
C THR A 156 -2.17 8.01 0.06
N PHE A 157 -2.67 8.86 -0.85
CA PHE A 157 -3.14 8.43 -2.16
C PHE A 157 -1.96 8.23 -3.10
N SER A 158 -1.95 7.10 -3.81
CA SER A 158 -1.00 6.78 -4.88
C SER A 158 -1.77 6.58 -6.17
N LEU A 159 -1.46 7.34 -7.22
CA LEU A 159 -2.14 7.20 -8.51
C LEU A 159 -1.86 5.85 -9.15
N ASN A 160 -0.61 5.40 -9.14
CA ASN A 160 -0.24 4.08 -9.65
C ASN A 160 -0.85 2.96 -8.80
N GLY A 161 -0.82 3.10 -7.48
CA GLY A 161 -1.42 2.12 -6.55
C GLY A 161 -2.93 1.99 -6.72
N HIS A 162 -3.62 3.11 -6.93
CA HIS A 162 -5.07 3.14 -7.09
C HIS A 162 -5.53 2.58 -8.44
N THR A 163 -4.85 2.95 -9.53
CA THR A 163 -5.23 2.52 -10.89
C THR A 163 -4.73 1.11 -11.23
N GLY A 164 -3.65 0.64 -10.60
CA GLY A 164 -3.00 -0.61 -10.96
C GLY A 164 -2.46 -0.60 -12.40
N PRO A 165 -2.35 -1.77 -13.04
CA PRO A 165 -1.82 -1.90 -14.39
C PRO A 165 -2.65 -1.15 -15.44
N ARG A 166 -1.97 -0.49 -16.39
CA ARG A 166 -2.56 0.32 -17.44
C ARG A 166 -2.28 -0.22 -18.84
N GLY A 167 -2.59 -1.48 -19.05
CA GLY A 167 -2.41 -2.20 -20.31
C GLY A 167 -3.62 -2.14 -21.25
N LYS A 168 -3.49 -2.76 -22.43
CA LYS A 168 -4.58 -2.88 -23.42
C LYS A 168 -5.79 -3.63 -22.86
N GLU A 169 -5.56 -4.62 -22.00
CA GLU A 169 -6.62 -5.39 -21.34
C GLU A 169 -7.48 -4.53 -20.39
N GLN A 170 -6.91 -3.48 -19.83
CA GLN A 170 -7.60 -2.49 -18.99
C GLN A 170 -8.25 -1.37 -19.80
N GLY A 171 -8.21 -1.43 -21.15
CA GLY A 171 -8.82 -0.47 -22.06
C GLY A 171 -7.95 0.73 -22.44
N PHE A 172 -6.65 0.70 -22.13
CA PHE A 172 -5.71 1.73 -22.55
C PHE A 172 -5.22 1.52 -23.98
N VAL A 173 -4.97 2.63 -24.68
CA VAL A 173 -4.49 2.64 -26.06
C VAL A 173 -3.08 3.23 -26.15
N GLU A 174 -2.42 2.97 -27.29
CA GLU A 174 -1.14 3.61 -27.59
C GLU A 174 -1.32 5.11 -27.81
N SER A 175 -0.49 5.91 -27.21
CA SER A 175 -0.46 7.37 -27.35
C SER A 175 0.91 7.93 -27.00
N GLY A 176 1.11 9.21 -27.26
CA GLY A 176 2.37 9.90 -27.09
C GLY A 176 2.88 9.85 -25.65
N ILE A 177 4.16 9.51 -25.51
CA ILE A 177 4.94 9.56 -24.29
C ILE A 177 6.24 10.34 -24.52
N ILE A 178 6.92 10.65 -23.44
CA ILE A 178 8.24 11.25 -23.46
C ILE A 178 9.17 10.37 -22.64
N ILE A 179 10.23 9.88 -23.26
CA ILE A 179 11.27 9.08 -22.63
C ILE A 179 12.61 9.77 -22.91
N ASP A 180 13.36 10.10 -21.85
CA ASP A 180 14.67 10.77 -21.93
C ASP A 180 14.66 12.03 -22.82
N GLY A 181 13.56 12.80 -22.75
CA GLY A 181 13.37 14.01 -23.54
C GLY A 181 13.01 13.78 -25.01
N GLN A 182 12.81 12.54 -25.43
CA GLN A 182 12.40 12.16 -26.79
C GLN A 182 10.93 11.75 -26.87
N ALA A 183 10.26 12.15 -27.94
CA ALA A 183 8.89 11.73 -28.20
C ALA A 183 8.85 10.27 -28.65
N GLY A 184 7.92 9.50 -28.09
CA GLY A 184 7.64 8.12 -28.42
C GLY A 184 6.15 7.81 -28.28
N GLU A 185 5.78 6.56 -28.44
CA GLU A 185 4.42 6.07 -28.23
C GLU A 185 4.46 4.83 -27.32
N ALA A 186 3.49 4.75 -26.39
CA ALA A 186 3.27 3.56 -25.58
C ALA A 186 1.80 3.48 -25.13
N VAL A 187 1.39 2.26 -24.72
CA VAL A 187 0.08 2.06 -24.11
C VAL A 187 -0.01 2.88 -22.82
N GLY A 188 -1.11 3.59 -22.65
CA GLY A 188 -1.28 4.48 -21.50
C GLY A 188 -0.62 5.86 -21.69
N GLY A 189 -0.12 6.21 -22.87
CA GLY A 189 0.45 7.54 -23.14
C GLY A 189 -0.55 8.65 -22.88
N GLY A 190 -0.04 9.83 -22.44
CA GLY A 190 -0.84 11.03 -22.14
C GLY A 190 -1.40 11.12 -20.72
N ILE A 191 -1.32 10.07 -19.92
CA ILE A 191 -1.89 10.04 -18.55
C ILE A 191 -1.23 11.06 -17.61
N SER A 192 0.00 11.48 -17.86
CA SER A 192 0.66 12.56 -17.10
C SER A 192 -0.14 13.87 -17.11
N GLN A 193 -1.01 14.09 -18.09
CA GLN A 193 -1.92 15.24 -18.04
C GLN A 193 -2.98 15.07 -16.94
N PHE A 194 -3.55 13.87 -16.75
CA PHE A 194 -4.42 13.59 -15.62
C PHE A 194 -3.68 13.78 -14.30
N ALA A 195 -2.46 13.22 -14.17
CA ALA A 195 -1.62 13.40 -12.99
C ALA A 195 -1.36 14.88 -12.69
N THR A 196 -1.05 15.70 -13.69
CA THR A 196 -0.89 17.15 -13.54
C THR A 196 -2.19 17.82 -13.06
N THR A 197 -3.34 17.41 -13.60
CA THR A 197 -4.65 17.94 -13.18
C THR A 197 -4.92 17.60 -11.71
N LEU A 198 -4.76 16.33 -11.34
CA LEU A 198 -4.97 15.85 -9.98
C LEU A 198 -3.98 16.48 -8.98
N TYR A 199 -2.70 16.61 -9.36
CA TYR A 199 -1.69 17.28 -8.55
C TYR A 199 -2.09 18.73 -8.23
N ASN A 200 -2.56 19.50 -9.21
CA ASN A 200 -3.00 20.86 -8.95
C ASN A 200 -4.26 20.91 -8.08
N ALA A 201 -5.23 20.03 -8.30
CA ALA A 201 -6.41 19.96 -7.45
C ALA A 201 -6.03 19.63 -6.01
N SER A 202 -5.18 18.61 -5.77
CA SER A 202 -4.72 18.23 -4.44
C SER A 202 -3.86 19.32 -3.78
N TYR A 203 -2.99 19.98 -4.54
CA TYR A 203 -2.18 21.09 -4.05
C TYR A 203 -3.04 22.25 -3.52
N PHE A 204 -4.03 22.69 -4.29
CA PHE A 204 -4.93 23.77 -3.87
C PHE A 204 -5.93 23.34 -2.79
N ALA A 205 -6.20 22.05 -2.66
CA ALA A 205 -6.96 21.50 -1.53
C ALA A 205 -6.16 21.47 -0.21
N GLY A 206 -4.85 21.77 -0.25
CA GLY A 206 -3.98 21.74 0.92
C GLY A 206 -3.51 20.34 1.30
N MET A 207 -3.56 19.38 0.36
CA MET A 207 -2.97 18.06 0.58
C MET A 207 -1.45 18.15 0.71
N GLU A 208 -0.87 17.28 1.53
CA GLU A 208 0.58 17.16 1.67
C GLU A 208 1.18 16.46 0.45
N ASP A 209 2.13 17.12 -0.21
CA ASP A 209 2.88 16.53 -1.34
C ASP A 209 3.86 15.48 -0.82
N VAL A 210 3.67 14.23 -1.24
CA VAL A 210 4.53 13.10 -0.84
C VAL A 210 5.50 12.76 -1.96
N ALA A 211 5.03 12.67 -3.20
CA ALA A 211 5.85 12.43 -4.36
C ALA A 211 5.22 12.96 -5.64
N HIS A 212 5.92 13.83 -6.33
CA HIS A 212 5.62 14.19 -7.71
C HIS A 212 6.92 14.43 -8.49
N THR A 213 6.87 14.21 -9.79
CA THR A 213 8.01 14.40 -10.68
C THR A 213 7.59 15.30 -11.84
N PRO A 214 8.23 16.45 -12.03
CA PRO A 214 7.96 17.31 -13.21
C PRO A 214 8.47 16.65 -14.49
N HIS A 215 7.98 17.11 -15.65
CA HIS A 215 8.55 16.71 -16.93
C HIS A 215 9.97 17.23 -17.08
N SER A 216 10.78 16.55 -17.87
CA SER A 216 12.17 16.95 -18.14
C SER A 216 12.30 18.21 -19.00
N TYR A 217 11.18 18.70 -19.58
CA TYR A 217 11.11 19.95 -20.31
C TYR A 217 9.76 20.64 -20.12
N TYR A 218 9.74 21.93 -20.36
CA TYR A 218 8.56 22.77 -20.19
C TYR A 218 7.46 22.42 -21.21
N ILE A 219 6.26 22.15 -20.71
CA ILE A 219 5.05 21.90 -21.50
C ILE A 219 4.11 23.07 -21.29
N SER A 220 3.95 23.92 -22.31
CA SER A 220 3.26 25.23 -22.20
C SER A 220 1.78 25.15 -21.80
N ARG A 221 1.13 23.99 -21.96
CA ARG A 221 -0.27 23.79 -21.54
C ARG A 221 -0.43 23.49 -20.05
N TYR A 222 0.68 23.28 -19.32
CA TYR A 222 0.67 23.04 -17.89
C TYR A 222 1.14 24.27 -17.10
N PRO A 223 0.66 24.46 -15.86
CA PRO A 223 1.20 25.51 -15.01
C PRO A 223 2.69 25.27 -14.73
N ALA A 224 3.53 26.28 -14.98
CA ALA A 224 4.95 26.18 -14.72
C ALA A 224 5.22 25.81 -13.24
N GLY A 225 6.04 24.81 -13.00
CA GLY A 225 6.43 24.33 -11.68
C GLY A 225 5.34 23.53 -10.92
N ARG A 226 4.19 23.27 -11.55
CA ARG A 226 3.10 22.49 -10.96
C ARG A 226 2.59 21.42 -11.92
N GLU A 227 3.49 20.68 -12.48
CA GLU A 227 3.21 19.56 -13.37
C GLU A 227 3.65 18.24 -12.72
N ALA A 228 2.99 17.16 -13.07
CA ALA A 228 3.32 15.81 -12.57
C ALA A 228 3.35 14.81 -13.71
N THR A 229 4.41 14.01 -13.74
CA THR A 229 4.58 12.86 -14.63
C THR A 229 4.23 11.60 -13.88
N VAL A 230 3.64 10.63 -14.56
CA VAL A 230 3.48 9.26 -14.04
C VAL A 230 3.93 8.25 -15.08
N PHE A 231 4.55 7.20 -14.60
CA PHE A 231 4.93 6.04 -15.38
C PHE A 231 4.77 4.78 -14.53
N GLU A 232 4.02 3.80 -15.02
CA GLU A 232 3.73 2.59 -14.29
C GLU A 232 5.01 1.88 -13.82
N GLY A 233 5.06 1.57 -12.53
CA GLY A 233 6.20 0.89 -11.92
C GLY A 233 7.46 1.73 -11.68
N ALA A 234 7.49 3.02 -12.09
CA ALA A 234 8.68 3.86 -11.98
C ALA A 234 8.44 5.26 -11.42
N ILE A 235 7.40 5.98 -11.89
CA ILE A 235 7.13 7.36 -11.47
C ILE A 235 5.67 7.46 -11.02
N ASP A 236 5.45 7.91 -9.81
CA ASP A 236 4.12 8.03 -9.21
C ASP A 236 3.78 9.47 -8.82
N LEU A 237 2.50 9.74 -8.69
CA LEU A 237 1.96 10.90 -8.00
C LEU A 237 1.38 10.43 -6.67
N GLN A 238 1.90 10.97 -5.57
CA GLN A 238 1.43 10.65 -4.24
C GLN A 238 1.19 11.93 -3.43
N PHE A 239 0.07 11.98 -2.74
CA PHE A 239 -0.25 13.03 -1.79
C PHE A 239 -0.98 12.44 -0.58
N LYS A 240 -0.79 13.06 0.59
CA LYS A 240 -1.39 12.63 1.85
C LYS A 240 -2.48 13.59 2.27
N ASN A 241 -3.55 13.05 2.83
CA ASN A 241 -4.57 13.83 3.50
C ASN A 241 -4.10 14.20 4.92
N PRO A 242 -3.70 15.45 5.19
CA PRO A 242 -3.22 15.88 6.51
C PRO A 242 -4.37 16.26 7.45
N PHE A 243 -5.63 16.24 6.96
CA PHE A 243 -6.80 16.66 7.72
C PHE A 243 -7.39 15.50 8.53
N ASP A 244 -8.24 15.83 9.46
CA ASP A 244 -9.01 14.88 10.27
C ASP A 244 -10.34 14.46 9.62
N THR A 245 -10.61 14.92 8.41
CA THR A 245 -11.79 14.58 7.60
C THR A 245 -11.40 13.91 6.30
N PRO A 246 -12.19 12.95 5.78
CA PRO A 246 -11.93 12.32 4.49
C PRO A 246 -12.13 13.31 3.33
N VAL A 247 -11.43 13.07 2.23
CA VAL A 247 -11.54 13.86 0.99
C VAL A 247 -11.98 12.95 -0.14
N LEU A 248 -13.04 13.34 -0.85
CA LEU A 248 -13.54 12.69 -2.05
C LEU A 248 -12.88 13.30 -3.29
N ILE A 249 -12.45 12.45 -4.21
CA ILE A 249 -11.97 12.86 -5.53
C ILE A 249 -13.08 12.63 -6.55
N GLU A 250 -13.54 13.69 -7.20
CA GLU A 250 -14.42 13.60 -8.37
C GLU A 250 -13.61 13.92 -9.63
N ALA A 251 -13.69 13.07 -10.65
CA ALA A 251 -12.92 13.18 -11.88
C ALA A 251 -13.77 12.88 -13.12
N SER A 252 -13.66 13.74 -14.15
CA SER A 252 -14.44 13.61 -15.41
C SER A 252 -13.68 14.09 -16.64
#